data_fa2ff90a2ebb7cfee0a7da486933ac81
#
_entry.id   fa2ff90a2ebb7cfee0a7da486933ac81
#
_cell.length_a   1.000
_cell.length_b   1.000
_cell.length_c   1.000
_cell.angle_alpha   90.00
_cell.angle_beta   90.00
_cell.angle_gamma   90.00
#
_symmetry.space_group_name_H-M   'P 1'
#
loop_
_entity.id
_entity.type
_entity.pdbx_description
1 polymer ?
#
loop_
_entity_poly.entity_id
_entity_poly.type
_entity_poly.pdbx_seq_one_letter_code
_entity_poly.pdbx_strand_id
1 'polypeptide(L)'
;MSHRAEAVIVAGGFGTRLLPLTARRPKHLLNVGGVPFLEHQIARLAEAGVDHVVLATSYRAELFEPVLGDGSRWGVRLDYVMEDEPLGTAGAIRNVAGALRDDPDGAVVILNGDILSGHDLRGQLDDFATPREGRPVDVSLHLVEVEDARAFGCVPTDASGRVTGFTEKSDNPVTRQINAGCYVFRRGVIDEIPAGRVVSVERETFPRLVAEDRLVVGFVDTAYWRDVGTPASLVGASRDLVLGTAPTVATDAPTGQARVAGGATVEEGAKVTGGSLVAEGALVESDAVVRGSVVLEGAVVSAGATVTDSVVGPGAVVGSGAHLQDVTLGDDATVAPGARLDGDRVDCGAHVG
;
A
#
# COMPACT_ATOMS: atom_id res chain seq x y z
N MET A 1 23.06 2.32 22.04
CA MET A 1 21.70 2.52 22.54
C MET A 1 20.80 2.39 21.32
N SER A 2 19.89 1.43 21.33
CA SER A 2 18.93 1.29 20.21
C SER A 2 18.04 2.54 20.20
N HIS A 3 18.28 3.46 19.27
CA HIS A 3 17.34 4.54 18.99
C HIS A 3 16.05 3.89 18.50
N ARG A 4 14.97 4.02 19.27
CA ARG A 4 13.66 3.52 18.84
C ARG A 4 13.20 4.39 17.68
N ALA A 5 13.09 3.81 16.50
CA ALA A 5 12.59 4.49 15.33
C ALA A 5 11.09 4.78 15.47
N GLU A 6 10.65 5.90 14.90
CA GLU A 6 9.24 6.23 14.69
C GLU A 6 8.89 6.09 13.21
N ALA A 7 7.62 6.07 12.89
CA ALA A 7 7.21 6.03 11.50
C ALA A 7 6.07 7.00 11.18
N VAL A 8 6.02 7.42 9.92
CA VAL A 8 4.89 8.14 9.32
C VAL A 8 4.41 7.33 8.12
N ILE A 9 3.12 7.04 8.07
CA ILE A 9 2.51 6.48 6.86
C ILE A 9 1.71 7.59 6.19
N VAL A 10 2.06 7.94 4.95
CA VAL A 10 1.37 8.96 4.16
C VAL A 10 0.13 8.32 3.52
N ALA A 11 -1.03 8.61 4.09
CA ALA A 11 -2.31 7.99 3.77
C ALA A 11 -3.38 9.00 3.28
N GLY A 12 -2.97 10.15 2.74
CA GLY A 12 -3.87 11.23 2.34
C GLY A 12 -4.48 11.16 0.93
N GLY A 13 -4.10 10.19 0.10
CA GLY A 13 -4.51 10.14 -1.31
C GLY A 13 -5.96 9.67 -1.54
N PHE A 14 -6.67 10.30 -2.48
CA PHE A 14 -8.08 9.98 -2.84
C PHE A 14 -8.27 8.60 -3.48
N GLY A 15 -7.23 7.99 -4.06
CA GLY A 15 -7.32 6.67 -4.70
C GLY A 15 -8.22 6.63 -5.95
N THR A 16 -8.26 7.70 -6.74
CA THR A 16 -9.16 7.82 -7.91
C THR A 16 -8.97 6.73 -8.95
N ARG A 17 -7.74 6.20 -9.11
CA ARG A 17 -7.46 5.06 -10.01
C ARG A 17 -8.11 3.74 -9.56
N LEU A 18 -8.48 3.65 -8.28
CA LEU A 18 -9.13 2.48 -7.66
C LEU A 18 -10.67 2.59 -7.64
N LEU A 19 -11.25 3.70 -8.15
CA LEU A 19 -12.70 3.77 -8.29
C LEU A 19 -13.21 2.58 -9.12
N PRO A 20 -14.37 2.04 -8.73
CA PRO A 20 -15.35 2.49 -7.72
C PRO A 20 -15.06 2.06 -6.26
N LEU A 21 -14.06 1.23 -6.00
CA LEU A 21 -13.78 0.66 -4.67
C LEU A 21 -13.52 1.71 -3.58
N THR A 22 -12.97 2.87 -3.98
CA THR A 22 -12.62 3.98 -3.08
C THR A 22 -13.70 5.05 -2.96
N ALA A 23 -14.86 4.84 -3.56
CA ALA A 23 -15.96 5.82 -3.48
C ALA A 23 -16.46 6.03 -2.04
N ARG A 24 -16.44 4.95 -1.23
CA ARG A 24 -16.99 4.96 0.14
C ARG A 24 -15.93 4.79 1.24
N ARG A 25 -14.66 4.51 0.88
CA ARG A 25 -13.56 4.29 1.84
C ARG A 25 -12.22 4.70 1.27
N PRO A 26 -11.23 5.04 2.14
CA PRO A 26 -9.86 5.24 1.69
C PRO A 26 -9.26 3.96 1.07
N LYS A 27 -8.41 4.12 0.04
CA LYS A 27 -7.71 2.99 -0.58
C LYS A 27 -6.92 2.14 0.42
N HIS A 28 -6.41 2.78 1.46
CA HIS A 28 -5.58 2.21 2.50
C HIS A 28 -6.33 1.23 3.42
N LEU A 29 -7.66 1.29 3.42
CA LEU A 29 -8.55 0.37 4.15
C LEU A 29 -9.18 -0.69 3.26
N LEU A 30 -8.84 -0.76 1.97
CA LEU A 30 -9.25 -1.86 1.11
C LEU A 30 -8.64 -3.17 1.60
N ASN A 31 -9.44 -4.22 1.60
CA ASN A 31 -8.99 -5.56 1.98
C ASN A 31 -8.05 -6.13 0.91
N VAL A 32 -6.84 -6.48 1.31
CA VAL A 32 -5.82 -7.08 0.46
C VAL A 32 -5.24 -8.30 1.18
N GLY A 33 -5.39 -9.47 0.60
CA GLY A 33 -4.90 -10.71 1.18
C GLY A 33 -5.59 -11.13 2.49
N GLY A 34 -6.73 -10.52 2.86
CA GLY A 34 -7.54 -10.90 4.02
C GLY A 34 -7.62 -9.86 5.14
N VAL A 35 -6.85 -8.77 5.06
CA VAL A 35 -6.88 -7.67 6.04
C VAL A 35 -6.83 -6.31 5.32
N PRO A 36 -7.21 -5.20 5.97
CA PRO A 36 -6.98 -3.85 5.46
C PRO A 36 -5.52 -3.62 5.07
N PHE A 37 -5.28 -2.96 3.93
CA PHE A 37 -3.94 -2.79 3.37
C PHE A 37 -2.92 -2.23 4.39
N LEU A 38 -3.31 -1.20 5.17
CA LEU A 38 -2.40 -0.59 6.16
C LEU A 38 -1.95 -1.56 7.25
N GLU A 39 -2.68 -2.61 7.53
CA GLU A 39 -2.26 -3.60 8.53
C GLU A 39 -0.95 -4.29 8.14
N HIS A 40 -0.74 -4.53 6.83
CA HIS A 40 0.53 -5.07 6.36
C HIS A 40 1.70 -4.14 6.65
N GLN A 41 1.51 -2.82 6.46
CA GLN A 41 2.56 -1.83 6.73
C GLN A 41 2.81 -1.65 8.23
N ILE A 42 1.76 -1.56 9.04
CA ILE A 42 1.87 -1.38 10.50
C ILE A 42 2.54 -2.60 11.14
N ALA A 43 2.09 -3.82 10.79
CA ALA A 43 2.67 -5.05 11.33
C ALA A 43 4.17 -5.17 10.99
N ARG A 44 4.55 -4.77 9.78
CA ARG A 44 5.94 -4.76 9.34
C ARG A 44 6.79 -3.72 10.06
N LEU A 45 6.27 -2.52 10.29
CA LEU A 45 6.93 -1.50 11.11
C LEU A 45 7.19 -2.02 12.53
N ALA A 46 6.18 -2.67 13.13
CA ALA A 46 6.29 -3.30 14.44
C ALA A 46 7.38 -4.38 14.47
N GLU A 47 7.42 -5.26 13.46
CA GLU A 47 8.46 -6.30 13.30
C GLU A 47 9.87 -5.70 13.21
N ALA A 48 10.03 -4.55 12.54
CA ALA A 48 11.28 -3.82 12.45
C ALA A 48 11.69 -3.11 13.76
N GLY A 49 10.81 -3.09 14.78
CA GLY A 49 11.08 -2.49 16.09
C GLY A 49 10.64 -1.03 16.20
N VAL A 50 9.82 -0.54 15.28
CA VAL A 50 9.13 0.75 15.41
C VAL A 50 8.05 0.62 16.49
N ASP A 51 7.98 1.56 17.42
CA ASP A 51 7.05 1.55 18.55
C ASP A 51 6.00 2.67 18.50
N HIS A 52 6.16 3.61 17.56
CA HIS A 52 5.24 4.72 17.35
C HIS A 52 5.05 4.99 15.85
N VAL A 53 3.81 5.01 15.40
CA VAL A 53 3.43 5.25 14.01
C VAL A 53 2.42 6.39 13.95
N VAL A 54 2.69 7.39 13.12
CA VAL A 54 1.77 8.49 12.86
C VAL A 54 1.16 8.31 11.47
N LEU A 55 -0.16 8.25 11.39
CA LEU A 55 -0.88 8.21 10.12
C LEU A 55 -1.19 9.64 9.67
N ALA A 56 -0.56 10.08 8.57
CA ALA A 56 -0.89 11.33 7.91
C ALA A 56 -2.09 11.09 6.99
N THR A 57 -3.28 11.50 7.43
CA THR A 57 -4.57 11.22 6.77
C THR A 57 -5.19 12.50 6.22
N SER A 58 -6.09 12.38 5.25
CA SER A 58 -6.92 13.48 4.76
C SER A 58 -8.31 12.98 4.36
N TYR A 59 -8.44 12.30 3.22
CA TYR A 59 -9.70 11.80 2.71
C TYR A 59 -10.28 10.73 3.65
N ARG A 60 -11.50 10.98 4.17
CA ARG A 60 -12.24 10.10 5.10
C ARG A 60 -11.41 9.66 6.30
N ALA A 61 -10.70 10.60 6.91
CA ALA A 61 -9.84 10.36 8.07
C ALA A 61 -10.60 9.67 9.23
N GLU A 62 -11.88 9.93 9.37
CA GLU A 62 -12.78 9.37 10.39
C GLU A 62 -12.94 7.85 10.31
N LEU A 63 -12.59 7.23 9.18
CA LEU A 63 -12.73 5.78 8.98
C LEU A 63 -11.52 4.98 9.44
N PHE A 64 -10.37 5.60 9.69
CA PHE A 64 -9.14 4.88 10.04
C PHE A 64 -9.14 4.36 11.48
N GLU A 65 -9.42 5.22 12.44
CA GLU A 65 -9.37 4.86 13.86
C GLU A 65 -10.34 3.73 14.24
N PRO A 66 -11.62 3.69 13.76
CA PRO A 66 -12.52 2.57 14.02
C PRO A 66 -12.00 1.22 13.51
N VAL A 67 -11.17 1.20 12.46
CA VAL A 67 -10.62 -0.02 11.85
C VAL A 67 -9.27 -0.40 12.47
N LEU A 68 -8.37 0.56 12.65
CA LEU A 68 -6.99 0.31 13.07
C LEU A 68 -6.80 0.42 14.59
N GLY A 69 -7.67 1.15 15.31
CA GLY A 69 -7.56 1.36 16.75
C GLY A 69 -6.34 2.19 17.15
N ASP A 70 -5.84 1.96 18.34
CA ASP A 70 -4.70 2.66 18.94
C ASP A 70 -3.34 2.00 18.63
N GLY A 71 -3.31 0.92 17.85
CA GLY A 71 -2.12 0.18 17.50
C GLY A 71 -1.68 -0.89 18.50
N SER A 72 -2.32 -1.00 19.65
CA SER A 72 -1.95 -1.94 20.72
C SER A 72 -1.91 -3.40 20.25
N ARG A 73 -2.75 -3.79 19.28
CA ARG A 73 -2.77 -5.15 18.70
C ARG A 73 -1.48 -5.52 17.96
N TRP A 74 -0.69 -4.54 17.53
CA TRP A 74 0.64 -4.76 16.92
C TRP A 74 1.79 -4.40 17.87
N GLY A 75 1.49 -3.94 19.10
CA GLY A 75 2.50 -3.50 20.05
C GLY A 75 3.12 -2.14 19.72
N VAL A 76 2.45 -1.33 18.90
CA VAL A 76 2.83 0.06 18.57
C VAL A 76 1.78 1.03 19.10
N ARG A 77 2.15 2.32 19.21
CA ARG A 77 1.19 3.41 19.37
C ARG A 77 0.85 3.98 18.00
N LEU A 78 -0.44 4.11 17.68
CA LEU A 78 -0.92 4.82 16.50
C LEU A 78 -1.46 6.19 16.88
N ASP A 79 -0.94 7.24 16.24
CA ASP A 79 -1.51 8.58 16.27
C ASP A 79 -2.04 8.94 14.88
N TYR A 80 -3.13 9.69 14.82
CA TYR A 80 -3.80 10.12 13.59
C TYR A 80 -3.70 11.63 13.47
N VAL A 81 -3.11 12.12 12.38
CA VAL A 81 -3.01 13.56 12.08
C VAL A 81 -3.69 13.82 10.75
N MET A 82 -4.76 14.60 10.79
CA MET A 82 -5.53 14.95 9.60
C MET A 82 -4.98 16.21 8.96
N GLU A 83 -4.94 16.22 7.63
CA GLU A 83 -4.73 17.40 6.81
C GLU A 83 -6.09 18.01 6.44
N ASP A 84 -6.27 19.31 6.65
CA ASP A 84 -7.48 20.01 6.22
C ASP A 84 -7.55 20.13 4.69
N GLU A 85 -6.39 20.33 4.06
CA GLU A 85 -6.21 20.36 2.60
C GLU A 85 -4.97 19.51 2.22
N PRO A 86 -4.94 18.91 1.02
CA PRO A 86 -3.80 18.11 0.57
C PRO A 86 -2.50 18.94 0.51
N LEU A 87 -1.51 18.55 1.31
CA LEU A 87 -0.22 19.23 1.41
C LEU A 87 0.88 18.61 0.53
N GLY A 88 0.56 17.57 -0.24
CA GLY A 88 1.55 16.78 -0.97
C GLY A 88 2.38 15.89 -0.05
N THR A 89 3.27 15.06 -0.62
CA THR A 89 3.98 14.03 0.16
C THR A 89 4.87 14.60 1.26
N ALA A 90 5.71 15.60 0.96
CA ALA A 90 6.57 16.22 1.95
C ALA A 90 5.79 17.14 2.91
N GLY A 91 4.78 17.85 2.42
CA GLY A 91 3.92 18.67 3.29
C GLY A 91 3.18 17.81 4.32
N ALA A 92 2.69 16.63 3.95
CA ALA A 92 2.10 15.65 4.86
C ALA A 92 3.09 15.21 5.95
N ILE A 93 4.33 14.86 5.55
CA ILE A 93 5.42 14.51 6.48
C ILE A 93 5.70 15.67 7.44
N ARG A 94 5.76 16.90 6.96
CA ARG A 94 6.00 18.07 7.80
C ARG A 94 4.83 18.37 8.75
N ASN A 95 3.60 18.16 8.28
CA ASN A 95 2.38 18.40 9.06
C ASN A 95 2.32 17.55 10.34
N VAL A 96 2.83 16.31 10.28
CA VAL A 96 2.82 15.39 11.42
C VAL A 96 4.04 15.56 12.36
N ALA A 97 4.96 16.46 12.05
CA ALA A 97 6.22 16.64 12.81
C ALA A 97 6.00 16.89 14.30
N GLY A 98 4.92 17.60 14.67
CA GLY A 98 4.57 17.86 16.06
C GLY A 98 4.08 16.64 16.86
N ALA A 99 3.71 15.56 16.19
CA ALA A 99 3.34 14.29 16.81
C ALA A 99 4.55 13.34 17.00
N LEU A 100 5.66 13.62 16.31
CA LEU A 100 6.90 12.85 16.45
C LEU A 100 7.70 13.32 17.68
N ARG A 101 8.61 12.46 18.17
CA ARG A 101 9.52 12.78 19.25
C ARG A 101 10.41 13.96 18.90
N ASP A 102 10.73 14.79 19.90
CA ASP A 102 11.67 15.88 19.77
C ASP A 102 13.12 15.37 19.94
N ASP A 103 13.56 14.61 18.93
CA ASP A 103 14.94 14.09 18.82
C ASP A 103 15.47 14.38 17.41
N PRO A 104 16.20 15.48 17.19
CA PRO A 104 16.67 15.89 15.86
C PRO A 104 17.50 14.82 15.14
N ASP A 105 18.18 13.94 15.88
CA ASP A 105 19.01 12.86 15.35
C ASP A 105 18.23 11.54 15.20
N GLY A 106 17.01 11.48 15.69
CA GLY A 106 16.15 10.30 15.62
C GLY A 106 15.86 9.86 14.18
N ALA A 107 15.72 8.54 13.99
CA ALA A 107 15.31 7.96 12.73
C ALA A 107 13.78 7.95 12.61
N VAL A 108 13.25 8.48 11.51
CA VAL A 108 11.83 8.45 11.17
C VAL A 108 11.64 7.73 9.85
N VAL A 109 10.97 6.57 9.90
CA VAL A 109 10.58 5.80 8.71
C VAL A 109 9.37 6.46 8.06
N ILE A 110 9.43 6.74 6.78
CA ILE A 110 8.30 7.26 6.01
C ILE A 110 7.86 6.20 5.01
N LEU A 111 6.58 5.83 5.01
CA LEU A 111 6.01 4.92 4.03
C LEU A 111 4.94 5.62 3.18
N ASN A 112 5.01 5.44 1.88
CA ASN A 112 3.86 5.69 1.01
C ASN A 112 2.79 4.64 1.32
N GLY A 113 1.59 5.08 1.68
CA GLY A 113 0.51 4.23 2.20
C GLY A 113 -0.13 3.27 1.19
N ASP A 114 0.43 3.14 -0.03
CA ASP A 114 -0.05 2.26 -1.10
C ASP A 114 1.02 1.27 -1.62
N ILE A 115 2.15 1.16 -0.92
CA ILE A 115 3.22 0.24 -1.31
C ILE A 115 3.21 -1.02 -0.45
N LEU A 116 3.06 -2.17 -1.09
CA LEU A 116 3.30 -3.47 -0.48
C LEU A 116 4.74 -3.88 -0.78
N SER A 117 5.54 -4.03 0.26
CA SER A 117 6.96 -4.33 0.11
C SER A 117 7.43 -5.37 1.11
N GLY A 118 8.35 -6.22 0.69
CA GLY A 118 9.06 -7.21 1.49
C GLY A 118 10.50 -6.82 1.87
N HIS A 119 10.96 -5.56 1.63
CA HIS A 119 12.35 -5.17 1.84
C HIS A 119 12.82 -5.27 3.31
N ASP A 120 14.10 -5.38 3.54
CA ASP A 120 14.70 -5.44 4.88
C ASP A 120 14.72 -4.04 5.53
N LEU A 121 13.60 -3.65 6.16
CA LEU A 121 13.49 -2.36 6.83
C LEU A 121 14.47 -2.23 8.01
N ARG A 122 14.76 -3.33 8.72
CA ARG A 122 15.75 -3.31 9.81
C ARG A 122 17.15 -3.08 9.27
N GLY A 123 17.51 -3.77 8.19
CA GLY A 123 18.78 -3.54 7.48
C GLY A 123 18.91 -2.11 6.98
N GLN A 124 17.82 -1.50 6.46
CA GLN A 124 17.83 -0.09 6.06
C GLN A 124 18.02 0.87 7.25
N LEU A 125 17.43 0.59 8.41
CA LEU A 125 17.63 1.38 9.63
C LEU A 125 19.08 1.26 10.16
N ASP A 126 19.65 0.06 10.12
CA ASP A 126 21.04 -0.18 10.54
C ASP A 126 22.03 0.52 9.58
N ASP A 127 21.75 0.47 8.27
CA ASP A 127 22.52 1.19 7.25
C ASP A 127 22.44 2.71 7.44
N PHE A 128 21.24 3.25 7.68
CA PHE A 128 21.01 4.67 7.97
C PHE A 128 21.78 5.14 9.21
N ALA A 129 21.85 4.32 10.25
CA ALA A 129 22.58 4.64 11.48
C ALA A 129 24.11 4.64 11.30
N THR A 130 24.62 4.10 10.20
CA THR A 130 26.05 4.00 9.89
C THR A 130 26.55 5.25 9.18
N PRO A 131 27.43 6.08 9.80
CA PRO A 131 27.98 7.27 9.15
C PRO A 131 28.79 6.94 7.90
N ARG A 132 28.78 7.81 6.91
CA ARG A 132 29.62 7.73 5.72
C ARG A 132 30.69 8.83 5.78
N GLU A 133 31.97 8.44 5.76
CA GLU A 133 33.10 9.38 5.85
C GLU A 133 33.00 10.33 7.06
N GLY A 134 32.51 9.82 8.18
CA GLY A 134 32.30 10.61 9.41
C GLY A 134 31.07 11.53 9.39
N ARG A 135 30.29 11.55 8.32
CA ARG A 135 29.04 12.32 8.20
C ARG A 135 27.83 11.43 8.50
N PRO A 136 26.89 11.89 9.33
CA PRO A 136 25.64 11.17 9.52
C PRO A 136 24.80 11.19 8.24
N VAL A 137 24.06 10.11 7.97
CA VAL A 137 23.11 10.04 6.85
C VAL A 137 21.91 10.95 7.14
N ASP A 138 21.54 11.82 6.23
CA ASP A 138 20.38 12.71 6.33
C ASP A 138 19.09 11.99 5.92
N VAL A 139 19.14 11.24 4.81
CA VAL A 139 18.01 10.45 4.30
C VAL A 139 18.53 9.16 3.64
N SER A 140 17.86 8.03 3.92
CA SER A 140 18.03 6.77 3.19
C SER A 140 16.77 6.49 2.37
N LEU A 141 16.91 6.22 1.08
CA LEU A 141 15.83 5.88 0.15
C LEU A 141 15.87 4.38 -0.14
N HIS A 142 14.77 3.67 0.11
CA HIS A 142 14.61 2.32 -0.41
C HIS A 142 14.46 2.39 -1.93
N LEU A 143 15.31 1.67 -2.66
CA LEU A 143 15.34 1.60 -4.11
C LEU A 143 15.17 0.16 -4.57
N VAL A 144 14.39 -0.03 -5.63
CA VAL A 144 14.24 -1.31 -6.31
C VAL A 144 14.57 -1.17 -7.78
N GLU A 145 15.09 -2.24 -8.41
CA GLU A 145 15.26 -2.29 -9.85
C GLU A 145 14.01 -2.84 -10.53
N VAL A 146 13.54 -2.16 -11.57
CA VAL A 146 12.40 -2.57 -12.38
C VAL A 146 12.82 -2.77 -13.85
N GLU A 147 12.05 -3.56 -14.59
CA GLU A 147 12.32 -3.74 -16.03
C GLU A 147 12.06 -2.45 -16.82
N ASP A 148 10.98 -1.74 -16.49
CA ASP A 148 10.59 -0.48 -17.11
C ASP A 148 10.40 0.62 -16.05
N ALA A 149 11.34 1.56 -16.01
CA ALA A 149 11.34 2.65 -15.03
C ALA A 149 10.58 3.91 -15.48
N ARG A 150 10.04 3.94 -16.71
CA ARG A 150 9.40 5.16 -17.29
C ARG A 150 8.25 5.72 -16.46
N ALA A 151 7.50 4.84 -15.77
CA ALA A 151 6.35 5.23 -14.97
C ALA A 151 6.70 5.70 -13.55
N PHE A 152 7.98 5.67 -13.16
CA PHE A 152 8.43 5.88 -11.78
C PHE A 152 9.48 6.99 -11.67
N GLY A 153 9.74 7.45 -10.45
CA GLY A 153 10.86 8.34 -10.15
C GLY A 153 12.19 7.56 -10.14
N CYS A 154 13.10 7.92 -11.02
CA CYS A 154 14.41 7.29 -11.14
C CYS A 154 15.41 7.94 -10.18
N VAL A 155 16.20 7.12 -9.50
CA VAL A 155 17.16 7.54 -8.48
C VAL A 155 18.54 6.92 -8.78
N PRO A 156 19.42 7.60 -9.56
CA PRO A 156 20.78 7.13 -9.77
C PRO A 156 21.61 7.26 -8.49
N THR A 157 22.46 6.26 -8.25
CA THR A 157 23.44 6.25 -7.16
C THR A 157 24.86 6.11 -7.71
N ASP A 158 25.84 6.63 -6.99
CA ASP A 158 27.25 6.35 -7.27
C ASP A 158 27.70 5.01 -6.64
N ALA A 159 29.00 4.69 -6.82
CA ALA A 159 29.58 3.44 -6.31
C ALA A 159 29.58 3.33 -4.77
N SER A 160 29.42 4.43 -4.05
CA SER A 160 29.28 4.45 -2.58
C SER A 160 27.85 4.32 -2.10
N GLY A 161 26.87 4.23 -3.03
CA GLY A 161 25.43 4.23 -2.74
C GLY A 161 24.86 5.62 -2.49
N ARG A 162 25.63 6.70 -2.71
CA ARG A 162 25.13 8.06 -2.58
C ARG A 162 24.22 8.40 -3.76
N VAL A 163 23.07 8.99 -3.48
CA VAL A 163 22.14 9.48 -4.50
C VAL A 163 22.74 10.69 -5.22
N THR A 164 22.81 10.62 -6.54
CA THR A 164 23.40 11.65 -7.39
C THR A 164 22.37 12.51 -8.12
N GLY A 165 21.12 12.10 -8.09
CA GLY A 165 20.02 12.83 -8.71
C GLY A 165 18.67 12.19 -8.43
N PHE A 166 17.61 12.89 -8.83
CA PHE A 166 16.24 12.42 -8.78
C PHE A 166 15.52 12.90 -10.03
N THR A 167 15.00 11.97 -10.83
CA THR A 167 14.30 12.30 -12.08
C THR A 167 12.90 11.69 -12.04
N GLU A 168 11.89 12.52 -11.92
CA GLU A 168 10.49 12.09 -11.98
C GLU A 168 10.16 11.64 -13.41
N LYS A 169 9.30 10.67 -13.55
CA LYS A 169 8.75 10.05 -14.77
C LYS A 169 9.32 10.57 -16.09
N SER A 170 10.04 9.76 -16.82
CA SER A 170 10.73 10.14 -18.05
C SER A 170 10.64 9.01 -19.08
N ASP A 171 10.43 9.36 -20.36
CA ASP A 171 10.48 8.40 -21.47
C ASP A 171 11.89 7.81 -21.67
N ASN A 172 12.92 8.52 -21.16
CA ASN A 172 14.32 8.09 -21.22
C ASN A 172 14.92 8.04 -19.80
N PRO A 173 14.59 7.00 -19.01
CA PRO A 173 15.10 6.86 -17.65
C PRO A 173 16.62 6.67 -17.64
N VAL A 174 17.31 7.40 -16.77
CA VAL A 174 18.77 7.34 -16.63
C VAL A 174 19.27 6.11 -15.89
N THR A 175 18.37 5.42 -15.19
CA THR A 175 18.64 4.19 -14.44
C THR A 175 17.36 3.36 -14.36
N ARG A 176 17.52 2.07 -14.02
CA ARG A 176 16.41 1.16 -13.70
C ARG A 176 16.05 1.17 -12.20
N GLN A 177 16.88 1.83 -11.36
CA GLN A 177 16.59 2.02 -9.95
C GLN A 177 15.50 3.07 -9.79
N ILE A 178 14.44 2.70 -9.09
CA ILE A 178 13.31 3.59 -8.82
C ILE A 178 13.13 3.80 -7.32
N ASN A 179 12.51 4.92 -6.98
CA ASN A 179 12.02 5.19 -5.64
C ASN A 179 10.91 4.20 -5.26
N ALA A 180 11.17 3.39 -4.25
CA ALA A 180 10.27 2.34 -3.78
C ALA A 180 9.21 2.83 -2.76
N GLY A 181 9.18 4.11 -2.42
CA GLY A 181 8.18 4.70 -1.53
C GLY A 181 8.37 4.37 -0.04
N CYS A 182 9.58 4.00 0.36
CA CYS A 182 10.00 3.92 1.76
C CYS A 182 11.27 4.73 1.96
N TYR A 183 11.30 5.56 3.01
CA TYR A 183 12.42 6.42 3.34
C TYR A 183 12.74 6.33 4.83
N VAL A 184 14.01 6.56 5.21
CA VAL A 184 14.38 6.84 6.59
C VAL A 184 14.97 8.25 6.63
N PHE A 185 14.30 9.15 7.32
CA PHE A 185 14.73 10.54 7.52
C PHE A 185 15.38 10.68 8.88
N ARG A 186 16.43 11.49 8.95
CA ARG A 186 16.81 12.11 10.21
C ARG A 186 15.73 13.11 10.59
N ARG A 187 15.26 13.07 11.85
CA ARG A 187 14.12 13.87 12.31
C ARG A 187 14.29 15.38 12.02
N GLY A 188 15.50 15.91 12.23
CA GLY A 188 15.79 17.33 11.96
C GLY A 188 15.61 17.74 10.50
N VAL A 189 15.79 16.83 9.53
CA VAL A 189 15.56 17.11 8.10
C VAL A 189 14.07 17.32 7.80
N ILE A 190 13.18 16.69 8.57
CA ILE A 190 11.73 16.90 8.44
C ILE A 190 11.36 18.34 8.82
N ASP A 191 12.03 18.92 9.82
CA ASP A 191 11.78 20.31 10.25
C ASP A 191 12.20 21.37 9.23
N GLU A 192 13.12 21.03 8.33
CA GLU A 192 13.55 21.89 7.23
C GLU A 192 12.54 21.94 6.08
N ILE A 193 11.55 21.05 6.04
CA ILE A 193 10.48 21.07 5.03
C ILE A 193 9.55 22.26 5.35
N PRO A 194 9.23 23.12 4.35
CA PRO A 194 8.35 24.26 4.57
C PRO A 194 6.97 23.83 5.07
N ALA A 195 6.53 24.39 6.20
CA ALA A 195 5.23 24.11 6.80
C ALA A 195 4.08 24.84 6.09
N GLY A 196 2.87 24.25 6.12
CA GLY A 196 1.63 24.89 5.69
C GLY A 196 1.52 25.15 4.19
N ARG A 197 2.28 24.46 3.36
CA ARG A 197 2.17 24.56 1.91
C ARG A 197 2.30 23.19 1.24
N VAL A 198 1.82 23.09 0.00
CA VAL A 198 1.97 21.90 -0.82
C VAL A 198 3.43 21.72 -1.21
N VAL A 199 4.05 20.59 -0.81
CA VAL A 199 5.44 20.23 -1.12
C VAL A 199 5.50 18.77 -1.51
N SER A 200 6.16 18.46 -2.64
CA SER A 200 6.46 17.08 -3.06
C SER A 200 7.83 16.65 -2.52
N VAL A 201 7.89 15.47 -1.93
CA VAL A 201 9.17 14.91 -1.47
C VAL A 201 10.09 14.61 -2.67
N GLU A 202 9.51 14.11 -3.76
CA GLU A 202 10.24 13.66 -4.97
C GLU A 202 10.69 14.83 -5.85
N ARG A 203 9.87 15.87 -5.97
CA ARG A 203 10.11 16.98 -6.90
C ARG A 203 10.83 18.16 -6.25
N GLU A 204 10.73 18.32 -4.94
CA GLU A 204 11.28 19.46 -4.23
C GLU A 204 12.29 19.04 -3.15
N THR A 205 11.90 18.16 -2.21
CA THR A 205 12.72 17.86 -1.04
C THR A 205 13.99 17.09 -1.41
N PHE A 206 13.88 15.96 -2.10
CA PHE A 206 15.06 15.17 -2.48
C PHE A 206 16.00 15.92 -3.44
N PRO A 207 15.51 16.57 -4.53
CA PRO A 207 16.38 17.37 -5.37
C PRO A 207 17.11 18.50 -4.62
N ARG A 208 16.44 19.19 -3.67
CA ARG A 208 17.06 20.20 -2.84
C ARG A 208 18.17 19.63 -1.97
N LEU A 209 17.90 18.52 -1.25
CA LEU A 209 18.90 17.87 -0.40
C LEU A 209 20.15 17.45 -1.19
N VAL A 210 19.97 16.88 -2.37
CA VAL A 210 21.09 16.49 -3.26
C VAL A 210 21.88 17.74 -3.72
N ALA A 211 21.18 18.81 -4.11
CA ALA A 211 21.82 20.05 -4.56
C ALA A 211 22.59 20.76 -3.42
N GLU A 212 22.13 20.63 -2.18
CA GLU A 212 22.77 21.19 -0.97
C GLU A 212 23.89 20.28 -0.41
N ASP A 213 24.32 19.26 -1.15
CA ASP A 213 25.35 18.30 -0.73
C ASP A 213 25.01 17.55 0.57
N ARG A 214 23.70 17.41 0.90
CA ARG A 214 23.25 16.58 2.04
C ARG A 214 23.53 15.10 1.73
N LEU A 215 23.73 14.32 2.77
CA LEU A 215 24.03 12.90 2.59
C LEU A 215 22.76 12.08 2.41
N VAL A 216 22.33 11.96 1.15
CA VAL A 216 21.21 11.10 0.74
C VAL A 216 21.78 9.81 0.18
N VAL A 217 21.38 8.65 0.70
CA VAL A 217 21.86 7.33 0.29
C VAL A 217 20.73 6.43 -0.21
N GLY A 218 21.04 5.55 -1.15
CA GLY A 218 20.14 4.51 -1.64
C GLY A 218 20.37 3.20 -0.91
N PHE A 219 19.31 2.61 -0.39
CA PHE A 219 19.26 1.23 0.08
C PHE A 219 18.60 0.38 -0.99
N VAL A 220 19.40 -0.33 -1.78
CA VAL A 220 18.93 -1.12 -2.94
C VAL A 220 18.76 -2.56 -2.52
N ASP A 221 17.59 -3.13 -2.75
CA ASP A 221 17.36 -4.56 -2.60
C ASP A 221 16.54 -5.17 -3.76
N THR A 222 16.33 -6.48 -3.70
CA THR A 222 15.56 -7.26 -4.68
C THR A 222 14.30 -7.86 -4.07
N ALA A 223 13.87 -7.33 -2.93
CA ALA A 223 12.70 -7.83 -2.22
C ALA A 223 11.42 -7.58 -3.03
N TYR A 224 10.37 -8.32 -2.68
CA TYR A 224 9.04 -8.10 -3.26
C TYR A 224 8.62 -6.63 -3.12
N TRP A 225 8.12 -6.05 -4.21
CA TRP A 225 7.61 -4.69 -4.24
C TRP A 225 6.43 -4.56 -5.20
N ARG A 226 5.37 -3.85 -4.77
CA ARG A 226 4.20 -3.55 -5.61
C ARG A 226 3.50 -2.26 -5.17
N ASP A 227 3.28 -1.36 -6.15
CA ASP A 227 2.34 -0.23 -6.01
C ASP A 227 0.90 -0.76 -6.14
N VAL A 228 0.07 -0.55 -5.12
CA VAL A 228 -1.34 -0.97 -5.07
C VAL A 228 -2.25 0.22 -5.37
N GLY A 229 -2.06 0.79 -6.56
CA GLY A 229 -2.77 1.99 -7.00
C GLY A 229 -3.89 1.76 -8.02
N THR A 230 -4.11 0.53 -8.48
CA THR A 230 -5.16 0.17 -9.46
C THR A 230 -5.88 -1.11 -9.06
N PRO A 231 -7.11 -1.40 -9.56
CA PRO A 231 -7.79 -2.67 -9.27
C PRO A 231 -6.96 -3.90 -9.66
N ALA A 232 -6.31 -3.88 -10.81
CA ALA A 232 -5.46 -4.99 -11.24
C ALA A 232 -4.25 -5.19 -10.31
N SER A 233 -3.63 -4.09 -9.81
CA SER A 233 -2.55 -4.20 -8.83
C SER A 233 -3.04 -4.66 -7.45
N LEU A 234 -4.28 -4.31 -7.06
CA LEU A 234 -4.92 -4.81 -5.84
C LEU A 234 -5.17 -6.31 -5.92
N VAL A 235 -5.74 -6.79 -7.02
CA VAL A 235 -5.93 -8.24 -7.29
C VAL A 235 -4.57 -8.95 -7.26
N GLY A 236 -3.56 -8.40 -7.93
CA GLY A 236 -2.21 -8.95 -7.95
C GLY A 236 -1.58 -9.03 -6.57
N ALA A 237 -1.66 -7.95 -5.77
CA ALA A 237 -1.16 -7.92 -4.39
C ALA A 237 -1.86 -8.95 -3.50
N SER A 238 -3.19 -9.01 -3.56
CA SER A 238 -3.98 -10.01 -2.80
C SER A 238 -3.60 -11.43 -3.18
N ARG A 239 -3.49 -11.71 -4.47
CA ARG A 239 -3.05 -13.01 -5.00
C ARG A 239 -1.65 -13.39 -4.50
N ASP A 240 -0.70 -12.47 -4.58
CA ASP A 240 0.68 -12.70 -4.18
C ASP A 240 0.80 -13.02 -2.68
N LEU A 241 -0.01 -12.35 -1.84
CA LEU A 241 -0.11 -12.64 -0.40
C LEU A 241 -0.71 -14.02 -0.13
N VAL A 242 -1.81 -14.37 -0.81
CA VAL A 242 -2.49 -15.67 -0.65
C VAL A 242 -1.59 -16.84 -1.10
N LEU A 243 -0.84 -16.64 -2.19
CA LEU A 243 0.08 -17.66 -2.73
C LEU A 243 1.42 -17.71 -1.98
N GLY A 244 1.75 -16.70 -1.16
CA GLY A 244 3.02 -16.62 -0.43
C GLY A 244 4.18 -16.05 -1.24
N THR A 245 3.92 -15.46 -2.40
CA THR A 245 4.93 -14.73 -3.19
C THR A 245 5.29 -13.39 -2.54
N ALA A 246 4.29 -12.70 -1.97
CA ALA A 246 4.49 -11.50 -1.16
C ALA A 246 4.61 -11.90 0.32
N PRO A 247 5.68 -11.49 1.03
CA PRO A 247 5.77 -11.72 2.47
C PRO A 247 4.86 -10.76 3.24
N THR A 248 4.26 -11.27 4.32
CA THR A 248 3.53 -10.47 5.29
C THR A 248 3.54 -11.13 6.65
N VAL A 249 3.48 -10.31 7.70
CA VAL A 249 3.30 -10.74 9.09
C VAL A 249 1.94 -10.32 9.64
N ALA A 250 1.10 -9.71 8.80
CA ALA A 250 -0.23 -9.23 9.19
C ALA A 250 -1.31 -10.32 9.11
N THR A 251 -1.05 -11.41 8.41
CA THR A 251 -2.00 -12.52 8.24
C THR A 251 -1.34 -13.85 8.58
N ASP A 252 -2.16 -14.87 8.80
CA ASP A 252 -1.70 -16.26 8.90
C ASP A 252 -0.91 -16.68 7.66
N ALA A 253 -0.21 -17.81 7.79
CA ALA A 253 0.59 -18.38 6.71
C ALA A 253 -0.19 -18.47 5.38
N PRO A 254 0.51 -18.35 4.24
CA PRO A 254 -0.11 -18.48 2.93
C PRO A 254 -0.84 -19.80 2.78
N THR A 255 -2.01 -19.80 2.15
CA THR A 255 -2.81 -21.00 1.93
C THR A 255 -2.41 -21.74 0.66
N GLY A 256 -1.69 -21.08 -0.25
CA GLY A 256 -1.15 -21.66 -1.48
C GLY A 256 -2.15 -21.77 -2.64
N GLN A 257 -3.46 -21.62 -2.41
CA GLN A 257 -4.46 -21.64 -3.49
C GLN A 257 -5.53 -20.56 -3.38
N ALA A 258 -6.16 -20.43 -2.23
CA ALA A 258 -7.19 -19.44 -1.94
C ALA A 258 -7.24 -19.17 -0.45
N ARG A 259 -7.62 -17.97 -0.08
CA ARG A 259 -7.94 -17.60 1.31
C ARG A 259 -9.43 -17.38 1.43
N VAL A 260 -10.07 -18.16 2.30
CA VAL A 260 -11.49 -18.05 2.64
C VAL A 260 -11.57 -17.65 4.10
N ALA A 261 -12.17 -16.49 4.37
CA ALA A 261 -12.33 -15.98 5.74
C ALA A 261 -13.28 -16.89 6.56
N GLY A 262 -13.11 -16.92 7.88
CA GLY A 262 -13.88 -17.81 8.76
C GLY A 262 -15.39 -17.60 8.75
N GLY A 263 -15.87 -16.39 8.35
CA GLY A 263 -17.30 -16.09 8.20
C GLY A 263 -17.82 -16.17 6.75
N ALA A 264 -16.99 -16.59 5.79
CA ALA A 264 -17.41 -16.76 4.40
C ALA A 264 -17.95 -18.17 4.14
N THR A 265 -18.82 -18.29 3.13
CA THR A 265 -19.40 -19.56 2.72
C THR A 265 -19.00 -19.88 1.27
N VAL A 266 -18.48 -21.07 1.05
CA VAL A 266 -18.22 -21.64 -0.28
C VAL A 266 -19.01 -22.94 -0.37
N GLU A 267 -20.02 -22.97 -1.25
CA GLU A 267 -20.93 -24.10 -1.39
C GLU A 267 -20.31 -25.28 -2.15
N GLU A 268 -20.96 -26.41 -2.09
CA GLU A 268 -20.52 -27.63 -2.78
C GLU A 268 -20.45 -27.42 -4.30
N GLY A 269 -19.40 -27.94 -4.93
CA GLY A 269 -19.15 -27.77 -6.37
C GLY A 269 -18.46 -26.46 -6.74
N ALA A 270 -18.50 -25.43 -5.88
CA ALA A 270 -17.80 -24.17 -6.13
C ALA A 270 -16.28 -24.34 -6.11
N LYS A 271 -15.58 -23.55 -6.95
CA LYS A 271 -14.11 -23.61 -7.11
C LYS A 271 -13.50 -22.24 -6.85
N VAL A 272 -12.72 -22.12 -5.78
CA VAL A 272 -11.97 -20.89 -5.43
C VAL A 272 -10.47 -21.22 -5.53
N THR A 273 -9.78 -20.59 -6.50
CA THR A 273 -8.40 -20.97 -6.87
C THR A 273 -7.57 -19.76 -7.30
N GLY A 274 -6.28 -19.99 -7.63
CA GLY A 274 -5.43 -19.00 -8.27
C GLY A 274 -5.06 -17.80 -7.38
N GLY A 275 -5.01 -17.98 -6.06
CA GLY A 275 -4.73 -16.93 -5.11
C GLY A 275 -5.94 -16.03 -4.82
N SER A 276 -7.16 -16.53 -5.04
CA SER A 276 -8.38 -15.78 -4.73
C SER A 276 -8.57 -15.55 -3.24
N LEU A 277 -9.17 -14.41 -2.90
CA LEU A 277 -9.65 -14.06 -1.58
C LEU A 277 -11.18 -14.09 -1.57
N VAL A 278 -11.77 -14.74 -0.55
CA VAL A 278 -13.20 -14.65 -0.20
C VAL A 278 -13.27 -14.10 1.21
N ALA A 279 -13.70 -12.85 1.34
CA ALA A 279 -13.73 -12.12 2.60
C ALA A 279 -14.92 -12.50 3.48
N GLU A 280 -14.94 -11.98 4.71
CA GLU A 280 -15.96 -12.28 5.72
C GLU A 280 -17.40 -12.01 5.22
N GLY A 281 -18.32 -12.93 5.49
CA GLY A 281 -19.72 -12.84 5.09
C GLY A 281 -19.98 -13.00 3.59
N ALA A 282 -18.96 -13.16 2.76
CA ALA A 282 -19.15 -13.41 1.34
C ALA A 282 -19.65 -14.83 1.07
N LEU A 283 -20.45 -15.00 0.02
CA LEU A 283 -21.03 -16.27 -0.41
C LEU A 283 -20.59 -16.59 -1.84
N VAL A 284 -20.04 -17.77 -2.02
CA VAL A 284 -19.79 -18.38 -3.35
C VAL A 284 -20.68 -19.58 -3.48
N GLU A 285 -21.75 -19.46 -4.28
CA GLU A 285 -22.78 -20.49 -4.45
C GLU A 285 -22.28 -21.65 -5.29
N SER A 286 -23.11 -22.71 -5.36
CA SER A 286 -22.79 -23.97 -6.01
C SER A 286 -22.35 -23.83 -7.47
N ASP A 287 -21.35 -24.61 -7.88
CA ASP A 287 -20.77 -24.63 -9.22
C ASP A 287 -20.17 -23.31 -9.71
N ALA A 288 -20.11 -22.26 -8.87
CA ALA A 288 -19.43 -21.01 -9.20
C ALA A 288 -17.90 -21.19 -9.25
N VAL A 289 -17.24 -20.41 -10.11
CA VAL A 289 -15.78 -20.43 -10.27
C VAL A 289 -15.20 -19.06 -9.98
N VAL A 290 -14.35 -18.95 -8.96
CA VAL A 290 -13.60 -17.75 -8.61
C VAL A 290 -12.11 -18.03 -8.76
N ARG A 291 -11.45 -17.32 -9.68
CA ARG A 291 -10.04 -17.54 -9.99
C ARG A 291 -9.26 -16.23 -9.99
N GLY A 292 -8.17 -16.16 -9.19
CA GLY A 292 -7.29 -14.99 -9.12
C GLY A 292 -8.00 -13.70 -8.74
N SER A 293 -9.13 -13.78 -8.04
CA SER A 293 -10.07 -12.68 -7.82
C SER A 293 -10.22 -12.35 -6.34
N VAL A 294 -10.73 -11.16 -6.05
CA VAL A 294 -11.02 -10.70 -4.69
C VAL A 294 -12.54 -10.52 -4.55
N VAL A 295 -13.15 -11.34 -3.70
CA VAL A 295 -14.57 -11.25 -3.33
C VAL A 295 -14.63 -10.66 -1.94
N LEU A 296 -15.11 -9.40 -1.85
CA LEU A 296 -15.09 -8.62 -0.62
C LEU A 296 -16.30 -8.91 0.27
N GLU A 297 -16.34 -8.25 1.43
CA GLU A 297 -17.25 -8.54 2.52
C GLU A 297 -18.72 -8.54 2.10
N GLY A 298 -19.43 -9.61 2.43
CA GLY A 298 -20.87 -9.77 2.14
C GLY A 298 -21.23 -9.88 0.66
N ALA A 299 -20.26 -9.94 -0.25
CA ALA A 299 -20.52 -10.11 -1.68
C ALA A 299 -21.04 -11.52 -2.00
N VAL A 300 -21.83 -11.64 -3.08
CA VAL A 300 -22.40 -12.92 -3.53
C VAL A 300 -21.95 -13.22 -4.95
N VAL A 301 -21.36 -14.38 -5.15
CA VAL A 301 -21.11 -14.96 -6.48
C VAL A 301 -22.11 -16.10 -6.66
N SER A 302 -23.18 -15.86 -7.44
CA SER A 302 -24.28 -16.78 -7.56
C SER A 302 -23.94 -18.03 -8.38
N ALA A 303 -24.80 -19.04 -8.28
CA ALA A 303 -24.60 -20.37 -8.83
C ALA A 303 -24.16 -20.37 -10.30
N GLY A 304 -23.13 -21.14 -10.61
CA GLY A 304 -22.56 -21.28 -11.95
C GLY A 304 -21.90 -20.04 -12.53
N ALA A 305 -21.80 -18.93 -11.79
CA ALA A 305 -21.07 -17.74 -12.23
C ALA A 305 -19.56 -17.96 -12.29
N THR A 306 -18.87 -17.26 -13.18
CA THR A 306 -17.41 -17.29 -13.33
C THR A 306 -16.84 -15.91 -13.12
N VAL A 307 -15.88 -15.77 -12.17
CA VAL A 307 -15.21 -14.52 -11.81
C VAL A 307 -13.71 -14.74 -11.90
N THR A 308 -13.05 -14.06 -12.84
CA THR A 308 -11.63 -14.22 -13.10
C THR A 308 -10.93 -12.86 -13.05
N ASP A 309 -9.78 -12.77 -12.35
CA ASP A 309 -8.91 -11.59 -12.24
C ASP A 309 -9.68 -10.30 -11.90
N SER A 310 -10.74 -10.40 -11.09
CA SER A 310 -11.74 -9.36 -10.84
C SER A 310 -11.83 -9.02 -9.35
N VAL A 311 -12.42 -7.85 -9.07
CA VAL A 311 -12.82 -7.44 -7.72
C VAL A 311 -14.34 -7.37 -7.65
N VAL A 312 -14.94 -8.13 -6.75
CA VAL A 312 -16.35 -8.03 -6.38
C VAL A 312 -16.44 -7.24 -5.08
N GLY A 313 -16.93 -6.00 -5.18
CA GLY A 313 -17.02 -5.05 -4.08
C GLY A 313 -17.93 -5.52 -2.94
N PRO A 314 -17.85 -4.92 -1.75
CA PRO A 314 -18.68 -5.29 -0.61
C PRO A 314 -20.17 -5.24 -0.95
N GLY A 315 -20.89 -6.30 -0.57
CA GLY A 315 -22.33 -6.44 -0.82
C GLY A 315 -22.72 -6.57 -2.30
N ALA A 316 -21.78 -6.57 -3.23
CA ALA A 316 -22.09 -6.71 -4.65
C ALA A 316 -22.55 -8.14 -4.99
N VAL A 317 -23.42 -8.26 -6.01
CA VAL A 317 -24.02 -9.53 -6.42
C VAL A 317 -23.68 -9.83 -7.88
N VAL A 318 -23.02 -10.95 -8.11
CA VAL A 318 -22.81 -11.50 -9.44
C VAL A 318 -23.89 -12.52 -9.72
N GLY A 319 -24.78 -12.24 -10.70
CA GLY A 319 -25.93 -13.08 -11.04
C GLY A 319 -25.54 -14.47 -11.57
N SER A 320 -26.46 -15.43 -11.41
CA SER A 320 -26.25 -16.83 -11.79
C SER A 320 -25.77 -16.97 -13.24
N GLY A 321 -24.72 -17.77 -13.46
CA GLY A 321 -24.16 -18.02 -14.78
C GLY A 321 -23.51 -16.79 -15.45
N ALA A 322 -23.33 -15.67 -14.76
CA ALA A 322 -22.62 -14.51 -15.29
C ALA A 322 -21.12 -14.78 -15.44
N HIS A 323 -20.46 -14.11 -16.36
CA HIS A 323 -19.02 -14.23 -16.63
C HIS A 323 -18.32 -12.89 -16.51
N LEU A 324 -17.39 -12.76 -15.58
CA LEU A 324 -16.59 -11.58 -15.32
C LEU A 324 -15.11 -11.86 -15.55
N GLN A 325 -14.47 -11.03 -16.36
CA GLN A 325 -13.03 -11.07 -16.61
C GLN A 325 -12.45 -9.65 -16.45
N ASP A 326 -11.45 -9.44 -15.57
CA ASP A 326 -10.83 -8.13 -15.29
C ASP A 326 -11.85 -7.02 -14.94
N VAL A 327 -12.89 -7.40 -14.19
CA VAL A 327 -14.01 -6.50 -13.82
C VAL A 327 -13.82 -5.98 -12.40
N THR A 328 -14.20 -4.72 -12.17
CA THR A 328 -14.26 -4.14 -10.83
C THR A 328 -15.69 -3.70 -10.53
N LEU A 329 -16.34 -4.40 -9.61
CA LEU A 329 -17.65 -4.02 -9.09
C LEU A 329 -17.50 -3.17 -7.83
N GLY A 330 -18.19 -2.03 -7.80
CA GLY A 330 -18.32 -1.20 -6.60
C GLY A 330 -19.24 -1.84 -5.56
N ASP A 331 -19.32 -1.20 -4.39
CA ASP A 331 -20.20 -1.64 -3.31
C ASP A 331 -21.65 -1.74 -3.77
N ASP A 332 -22.34 -2.83 -3.39
CA ASP A 332 -23.75 -3.09 -3.70
C ASP A 332 -24.09 -3.13 -5.20
N ALA A 333 -23.10 -3.20 -6.08
CA ALA A 333 -23.34 -3.34 -7.51
C ALA A 333 -23.95 -4.71 -7.85
N THR A 334 -24.79 -4.77 -8.86
CA THR A 334 -25.46 -6.02 -9.26
C THR A 334 -25.24 -6.31 -10.73
N VAL A 335 -24.82 -7.51 -11.03
CA VAL A 335 -24.68 -8.04 -12.41
C VAL A 335 -25.83 -9.01 -12.68
N ALA A 336 -26.53 -8.82 -13.80
CA ALA A 336 -27.66 -9.68 -14.17
C ALA A 336 -27.23 -11.12 -14.43
N PRO A 337 -28.14 -12.11 -14.25
CA PRO A 337 -27.86 -13.50 -14.60
C PRO A 337 -27.46 -13.66 -16.08
N GLY A 338 -26.43 -14.47 -16.34
CA GLY A 338 -25.91 -14.76 -17.68
C GLY A 338 -25.16 -13.62 -18.35
N ALA A 339 -25.01 -12.45 -17.71
CA ALA A 339 -24.28 -11.30 -18.26
C ALA A 339 -22.80 -11.61 -18.50
N ARG A 340 -22.18 -10.92 -19.45
CA ARG A 340 -20.75 -11.04 -19.76
C ARG A 340 -20.11 -9.66 -19.70
N LEU A 341 -19.11 -9.49 -18.81
CA LEU A 341 -18.35 -8.26 -18.62
C LEU A 341 -16.87 -8.55 -18.77
N ASP A 342 -16.14 -7.65 -19.43
CA ASP A 342 -14.69 -7.76 -19.65
C ASP A 342 -14.03 -6.37 -19.57
N GLY A 343 -13.16 -6.16 -18.61
CA GLY A 343 -12.48 -4.89 -18.35
C GLY A 343 -13.36 -3.78 -17.77
N ASP A 344 -14.58 -4.09 -17.36
CA ASP A 344 -15.57 -3.10 -16.94
C ASP A 344 -15.35 -2.62 -15.51
N ARG A 345 -15.72 -1.36 -15.25
CA ARG A 345 -15.88 -0.79 -13.92
C ARG A 345 -17.32 -0.41 -13.68
N VAL A 346 -17.93 -1.04 -12.69
CA VAL A 346 -19.35 -0.85 -12.36
C VAL A 346 -19.45 -0.04 -11.07
N ASP A 347 -20.12 1.10 -11.13
CA ASP A 347 -20.26 2.00 -9.99
C ASP A 347 -21.03 1.37 -8.83
N CYS A 348 -20.84 1.93 -7.61
CA CYS A 348 -21.54 1.49 -6.42
C CYS A 348 -23.07 1.57 -6.61
N GLY A 349 -23.77 0.48 -6.28
CA GLY A 349 -25.22 0.36 -6.40
C GLY A 349 -25.76 0.29 -7.82
N ALA A 350 -24.92 0.27 -8.85
CA ALA A 350 -25.35 0.15 -10.22
C ALA A 350 -25.80 -1.26 -10.59
N HIS A 351 -26.75 -1.37 -11.53
CA HIS A 351 -27.23 -2.63 -12.10
C HIS A 351 -26.81 -2.72 -13.56
N VAL A 352 -26.16 -3.83 -13.95
CA VAL A 352 -25.62 -4.03 -15.31
C VAL A 352 -25.92 -5.42 -15.84
N GLY A 353 -26.04 -5.53 -17.20
CA GLY A 353 -26.24 -6.78 -17.93
C GLY A 353 -27.61 -6.96 -18.52
#